data_13c35102b534df75ceb0c9611ef74e56
#
_entry.id   13c35102b534df75ceb0c9611ef74e56
#
_cell.length_a   1.000
_cell.length_b   1.000
_cell.length_c   1.000
_cell.angle_alpha   90.00
_cell.angle_beta   90.00
_cell.angle_gamma   90.00
#
_symmetry.space_group_name_H-M   'P 1'
#
loop_
_entity.id
_entity.type
_entity.pdbx_description
1 polymer ?
#
loop_
_entity_poly.entity_id
_entity_poly.type
_entity_poly.pdbx_seq_one_letter_code
_entity_poly.pdbx_strand_id
1 'polypeptide(L)'
;MKNWMIIVILSLACITGKDRWYSKNLKGIEELHLEFNLIGLDDSVWEKRVVSFIELRFLEYDLRMVENIMPKISFDIHVLDSRVEKLSSFLVVLSVYNYSVSEKNYYKSLADTLVTKRLMTSKVFSHEILGQSSSQNLYRDVEKSINQLFSFFIDQWYKDNPMKQF
;
A
#
# COMPACT_ATOMS: atom_id res chain seq x y z
N MET A 1 -18.70 43.59 5.71
CA MET A 1 -18.14 42.60 6.67
C MET A 1 -18.84 41.22 6.64
N LYS A 2 -20.13 41.14 6.25
CA LYS A 2 -20.91 39.88 6.26
C LYS A 2 -20.46 38.84 5.23
N ASN A 3 -19.96 39.29 4.07
CA ASN A 3 -19.56 38.37 2.98
C ASN A 3 -18.17 37.70 3.19
N TRP A 4 -17.31 38.29 4.01
CA TRP A 4 -15.99 37.75 4.31
C TRP A 4 -16.07 36.53 5.25
N MET A 5 -17.05 36.57 6.17
CA MET A 5 -17.28 35.43 7.07
C MET A 5 -17.77 34.16 6.33
N ILE A 6 -18.53 34.33 5.25
CA ILE A 6 -19.02 33.21 4.42
C ILE A 6 -17.86 32.57 3.66
N ILE A 7 -16.91 33.35 3.15
CA ILE A 7 -15.73 32.85 2.44
C ILE A 7 -14.82 32.08 3.39
N VAL A 8 -14.63 32.54 4.62
CA VAL A 8 -13.83 31.82 5.63
C VAL A 8 -14.48 30.49 6.04
N ILE A 9 -15.81 30.46 6.19
CA ILE A 9 -16.54 29.22 6.52
C ILE A 9 -16.49 28.24 5.35
N LEU A 10 -16.61 28.70 4.10
CA LEU A 10 -16.45 27.83 2.91
C LEU A 10 -15.03 27.29 2.74
N SER A 11 -14.00 28.09 3.05
CA SER A 11 -12.62 27.62 2.99
C SER A 11 -12.28 26.62 4.11
N LEU A 12 -12.85 26.75 5.31
CA LEU A 12 -12.72 25.75 6.36
C LEU A 12 -13.43 24.41 6.02
N ALA A 13 -14.58 24.47 5.36
CA ALA A 13 -15.29 23.25 4.93
C ALA A 13 -14.55 22.46 3.85
N CYS A 14 -13.68 23.10 3.06
CA CYS A 14 -12.81 22.40 2.10
C CYS A 14 -11.58 21.72 2.74
N ILE A 15 -11.28 22.02 4.00
CA ILE A 15 -10.11 21.46 4.72
C ILE A 15 -10.46 20.15 5.46
N THR A 16 -11.75 19.82 5.62
CA THR A 16 -12.14 18.47 6.06
C THR A 16 -11.87 17.51 4.90
N GLY A 17 -10.61 17.08 4.78
CA GLY A 17 -10.22 16.09 3.82
C GLY A 17 -11.15 14.89 3.95
N LYS A 18 -11.85 14.51 2.88
CA LYS A 18 -12.57 13.26 2.80
C LYS A 18 -11.62 12.17 3.31
N ASP A 19 -12.00 11.50 4.37
CA ASP A 19 -11.26 10.32 4.84
C ASP A 19 -11.01 9.43 3.64
N ARG A 20 -9.75 9.11 3.40
CA ARG A 20 -9.38 8.25 2.28
C ARG A 20 -10.08 6.92 2.50
N TRP A 21 -10.52 6.25 1.43
CA TRP A 21 -11.25 4.98 1.50
C TRP A 21 -10.53 3.90 2.30
N TYR A 22 -9.19 3.99 2.43
CA TYR A 22 -8.35 3.06 3.19
C TYR A 22 -8.06 3.51 4.63
N SER A 23 -8.64 4.62 5.11
CA SER A 23 -8.48 5.09 6.48
C SER A 23 -8.98 4.04 7.48
N LYS A 24 -8.15 3.74 8.49
CA LYS A 24 -8.36 2.70 9.53
C LYS A 24 -8.32 1.24 9.04
N ASN A 25 -8.06 0.99 7.76
CA ASN A 25 -8.01 -0.35 7.21
C ASN A 25 -6.75 -1.13 7.61
N LEU A 26 -5.68 -0.42 8.04
CA LEU A 26 -4.42 -1.00 8.49
C LEU A 26 -4.32 -1.14 10.01
N LYS A 27 -5.44 -0.92 10.72
CA LYS A 27 -5.46 -1.01 12.17
C LYS A 27 -5.21 -2.45 12.65
N GLY A 28 -4.29 -2.58 13.63
CA GLY A 28 -3.99 -3.87 14.26
C GLY A 28 -3.14 -4.82 13.42
N ILE A 29 -2.59 -4.36 12.29
CA ILE A 29 -1.65 -5.16 11.51
C ILE A 29 -0.28 -5.12 12.22
N GLU A 30 0.22 -6.29 12.63
CA GLU A 30 1.54 -6.48 13.26
C GLU A 30 2.39 -7.50 12.49
N GLU A 31 1.73 -8.34 11.72
CA GLU A 31 2.35 -9.38 10.89
C GLU A 31 1.78 -9.29 9.47
N LEU A 32 2.64 -9.52 8.47
CA LEU A 32 2.30 -9.44 7.06
C LEU A 32 2.98 -10.57 6.29
N HIS A 33 2.30 -11.11 5.27
CA HIS A 33 2.95 -11.92 4.25
C HIS A 33 3.39 -11.02 3.09
N LEU A 34 4.68 -11.06 2.74
CA LEU A 34 5.22 -10.32 1.59
C LEU A 34 5.08 -11.14 0.31
N GLU A 35 4.48 -10.56 -0.70
CA GLU A 35 4.45 -11.06 -2.06
C GLU A 35 5.15 -10.06 -2.99
N PHE A 36 6.06 -10.54 -3.82
CA PHE A 36 6.81 -9.70 -4.74
C PHE A 36 6.71 -10.27 -6.15
N ASN A 37 6.25 -9.47 -7.09
CA ASN A 37 6.06 -9.87 -8.47
C ASN A 37 6.81 -8.90 -9.40
N LEU A 38 7.69 -9.43 -10.23
CA LEU A 38 8.46 -8.68 -11.21
C LEU A 38 8.09 -9.16 -12.62
N ILE A 39 7.62 -8.23 -13.45
CA ILE A 39 7.20 -8.50 -14.82
C ILE A 39 7.95 -7.58 -15.77
N GLY A 40 8.54 -8.16 -16.82
CA GLY A 40 9.25 -7.41 -17.86
C GLY A 40 10.74 -7.19 -17.60
N LEU A 41 11.27 -7.64 -16.46
CA LEU A 41 12.69 -7.78 -16.18
C LEU A 41 12.98 -9.22 -15.75
N ASP A 42 14.10 -9.76 -16.22
CA ASP A 42 14.58 -11.09 -15.82
C ASP A 42 15.93 -10.92 -15.10
N ASP A 43 15.89 -10.42 -13.87
CA ASP A 43 17.06 -10.21 -13.02
C ASP A 43 16.79 -10.70 -11.59
N SER A 44 17.00 -12.00 -11.40
CA SER A 44 16.78 -12.66 -10.11
C SER A 44 17.72 -12.16 -8.99
N VAL A 45 18.86 -11.60 -9.33
CA VAL A 45 19.81 -11.04 -8.33
C VAL A 45 19.27 -9.74 -7.80
N TRP A 46 18.83 -8.86 -8.69
CA TRP A 46 18.20 -7.61 -8.31
C TRP A 46 16.89 -7.85 -7.53
N GLU A 47 16.05 -8.77 -7.98
CA GLU A 47 14.81 -9.15 -7.31
C GLU A 47 15.06 -9.55 -5.85
N LYS A 48 15.99 -10.48 -5.59
CA LYS A 48 16.35 -10.92 -4.24
C LYS A 48 16.87 -9.76 -3.38
N ARG A 49 17.67 -8.88 -3.96
CA ARG A 49 18.19 -7.68 -3.27
C ARG A 49 17.05 -6.77 -2.84
N VAL A 50 16.09 -6.52 -3.71
CA VAL A 50 14.93 -5.67 -3.42
C VAL A 50 14.03 -6.30 -2.37
N VAL A 51 13.74 -7.60 -2.47
CA VAL A 51 12.97 -8.33 -1.45
C VAL A 51 13.62 -8.21 -0.09
N SER A 52 14.93 -8.53 0.02
CA SER A 52 15.68 -8.42 1.28
C SER A 52 15.70 -6.97 1.82
N PHE A 53 15.78 -5.99 0.94
CA PHE A 53 15.69 -4.59 1.33
C PHE A 53 14.31 -4.25 1.92
N ILE A 54 13.23 -4.69 1.29
CA ILE A 54 11.86 -4.49 1.78
C ILE A 54 11.68 -5.16 3.15
N GLU A 55 12.13 -6.41 3.32
CA GLU A 55 12.06 -7.13 4.58
C GLU A 55 12.78 -6.40 5.71
N LEU A 56 14.00 -5.90 5.45
CA LEU A 56 14.75 -5.11 6.42
C LEU A 56 14.01 -3.83 6.82
N ARG A 57 13.40 -3.16 5.85
CA ARG A 57 12.59 -1.96 6.13
C ARG A 57 11.38 -2.27 7.02
N PHE A 58 10.71 -3.40 6.83
CA PHE A 58 9.61 -3.80 7.71
C PHE A 58 10.08 -4.07 9.14
N LEU A 59 11.24 -4.70 9.30
CA LEU A 59 11.84 -4.94 10.62
C LEU A 59 12.17 -3.64 11.37
N GLU A 60 12.58 -2.57 10.65
CA GLU A 60 12.82 -1.25 11.26
C GLU A 60 11.56 -0.65 11.91
N TYR A 61 10.38 -1.05 11.48
CA TYR A 61 9.08 -0.59 11.99
C TYR A 61 8.37 -1.62 12.87
N ASP A 62 9.08 -2.67 13.30
CA ASP A 62 8.54 -3.74 14.15
C ASP A 62 7.34 -4.47 13.51
N LEU A 63 7.30 -4.51 12.17
CA LEU A 63 6.35 -5.28 11.38
C LEU A 63 7.01 -6.60 10.98
N ARG A 64 6.43 -7.71 11.45
CA ARG A 64 7.00 -9.04 11.19
C ARG A 64 6.52 -9.61 9.87
N MET A 65 7.48 -10.12 9.08
CA MET A 65 7.17 -10.88 7.88
C MET A 65 6.95 -12.36 8.25
N VAL A 66 5.80 -12.89 7.88
CA VAL A 66 5.40 -14.28 8.16
C VAL A 66 4.81 -14.88 6.89
N GLU A 67 5.21 -16.10 6.55
CA GLU A 67 4.73 -16.75 5.34
C GLU A 67 3.27 -17.23 5.47
N ASN A 68 2.54 -17.19 4.37
CA ASN A 68 1.21 -17.81 4.20
C ASN A 68 0.14 -17.33 5.19
N ILE A 69 0.19 -16.07 5.61
CA ILE A 69 -0.83 -15.47 6.47
C ILE A 69 -1.55 -14.30 5.76
N MET A 70 -2.67 -13.89 6.35
CA MET A 70 -3.29 -12.59 6.08
C MET A 70 -3.12 -11.70 7.32
N PRO A 71 -2.92 -10.41 7.12
CA PRO A 71 -2.90 -9.65 5.87
C PRO A 71 -1.67 -9.90 5.01
N LYS A 72 -1.83 -9.73 3.69
CA LYS A 72 -0.78 -9.84 2.69
C LYS A 72 -0.46 -8.47 2.09
N ILE A 73 0.83 -8.16 1.95
CA ILE A 73 1.31 -6.99 1.20
C ILE A 73 1.96 -7.46 -0.10
N SER A 74 1.55 -6.89 -1.22
CA SER A 74 2.10 -7.19 -2.55
C SER A 74 2.80 -5.97 -3.13
N PHE A 75 4.01 -6.19 -3.66
CA PHE A 75 4.70 -5.26 -4.55
C PHE A 75 4.70 -5.85 -5.96
N ASP A 76 3.92 -5.23 -6.85
CA ASP A 76 3.83 -5.63 -8.24
C ASP A 76 4.58 -4.61 -9.10
N ILE A 77 5.65 -5.04 -9.76
CA ILE A 77 6.52 -4.21 -10.58
C ILE A 77 6.39 -4.65 -12.03
N HIS A 78 5.92 -3.75 -12.87
CA HIS A 78 5.83 -3.94 -14.30
C HIS A 78 6.81 -3.03 -15.00
N VAL A 79 7.67 -3.58 -15.85
CA VAL A 79 8.61 -2.83 -16.67
C VAL A 79 8.35 -3.11 -18.13
N LEU A 80 8.19 -2.03 -18.88
CA LEU A 80 8.05 -2.04 -20.34
C LEU A 80 9.30 -1.36 -20.92
N ASP A 81 10.18 -2.18 -21.46
CA ASP A 81 11.37 -1.66 -22.13
C ASP A 81 11.06 -1.26 -23.57
N SER A 82 11.42 -0.04 -23.95
CA SER A 82 11.29 0.42 -25.32
C SER A 82 12.47 -0.09 -26.13
N ARG A 83 12.18 -0.93 -27.11
CA ARG A 83 13.22 -1.45 -28.02
C ARG A 83 13.79 -0.38 -28.96
N VAL A 84 13.12 0.76 -29.10
CA VAL A 84 13.45 1.83 -30.07
C VAL A 84 14.11 3.01 -29.36
N GLU A 85 13.64 3.37 -28.19
CA GLU A 85 14.16 4.48 -27.40
C GLU A 85 14.87 3.90 -26.17
N LYS A 86 16.01 4.47 -25.78
CA LYS A 86 16.72 4.06 -24.54
C LYS A 86 15.95 4.50 -23.27
N LEU A 87 14.62 4.39 -23.32
CA LEU A 87 13.67 4.76 -22.29
C LEU A 87 12.81 3.54 -21.95
N SER A 88 12.70 3.26 -20.69
CA SER A 88 11.80 2.21 -20.15
C SER A 88 10.71 2.88 -19.35
N SER A 89 9.47 2.42 -19.50
CA SER A 89 8.37 2.80 -18.63
C SER A 89 8.21 1.74 -17.54
N PHE A 90 7.89 2.17 -16.33
CA PHE A 90 7.64 1.23 -15.22
C PHE A 90 6.42 1.65 -14.41
N LEU A 91 5.75 0.66 -13.85
CA LEU A 91 4.66 0.81 -12.88
C LEU A 91 5.02 0.00 -11.64
N VAL A 92 5.04 0.64 -10.49
CA VAL A 92 5.18 -0.02 -9.19
C VAL A 92 3.88 0.14 -8.44
N VAL A 93 3.27 -0.98 -8.04
CA VAL A 93 2.03 -1.01 -7.28
C VAL A 93 2.29 -1.67 -5.93
N LEU A 94 1.93 -0.99 -4.86
CA LEU A 94 1.86 -1.56 -3.52
C LEU A 94 0.40 -1.77 -3.17
N SER A 95 0.03 -2.99 -2.79
CA SER A 95 -1.32 -3.35 -2.37
C SER A 95 -1.30 -4.14 -1.07
N VAL A 96 -2.24 -3.85 -0.17
CA VAL A 96 -2.46 -4.68 1.03
C VAL A 96 -3.82 -5.34 0.90
N TYR A 97 -3.83 -6.65 1.13
CA TYR A 97 -5.03 -7.48 1.16
C TYR A 97 -5.28 -7.99 2.57
N ASN A 98 -6.52 -7.96 3.00
CA ASN A 98 -6.93 -8.48 4.30
C ASN A 98 -8.32 -9.11 4.21
N TYR A 99 -8.72 -9.80 5.25
CA TYR A 99 -10.07 -10.31 5.36
C TYR A 99 -11.08 -9.18 5.59
N SER A 100 -12.21 -9.29 4.94
CA SER A 100 -13.34 -8.37 5.08
C SER A 100 -14.66 -9.13 5.09
N VAL A 101 -15.67 -8.48 5.62
CA VAL A 101 -17.06 -8.97 5.61
C VAL A 101 -17.93 -7.91 4.97
N SER A 102 -18.82 -8.30 4.04
CA SER A 102 -19.76 -7.34 3.49
C SER A 102 -20.71 -6.80 4.57
N GLU A 103 -21.08 -5.53 4.48
CA GLU A 103 -21.98 -4.86 5.43
C GLU A 103 -23.26 -5.67 5.69
N LYS A 104 -23.90 -6.17 4.64
CA LYS A 104 -25.09 -7.01 4.73
C LYS A 104 -24.87 -8.27 5.56
N ASN A 105 -23.70 -8.91 5.43
CA ASN A 105 -23.35 -10.11 6.19
C ASN A 105 -22.99 -9.75 7.63
N TYR A 106 -22.34 -8.61 7.86
CA TYR A 106 -22.02 -8.11 9.20
C TYR A 106 -23.27 -7.90 10.04
N TYR A 107 -24.26 -7.17 9.55
CA TYR A 107 -25.51 -6.93 10.27
C TYR A 107 -26.34 -8.20 10.50
N LYS A 108 -26.31 -9.16 9.59
CA LYS A 108 -26.97 -10.46 9.77
C LYS A 108 -26.28 -11.32 10.81
N SER A 109 -25.00 -11.11 11.05
CA SER A 109 -24.16 -11.97 11.88
C SER A 109 -23.97 -11.49 13.32
N LEU A 110 -24.53 -10.33 13.69
CA LEU A 110 -24.50 -9.85 15.08
C LEU A 110 -25.13 -10.85 16.08
N ALA A 111 -25.92 -11.82 15.59
CA ALA A 111 -26.49 -12.91 16.35
C ALA A 111 -25.90 -14.30 16.00
N ASP A 112 -24.90 -14.41 15.14
CA ASP A 112 -24.45 -15.70 14.59
C ASP A 112 -22.91 -15.79 14.54
N THR A 113 -22.37 -16.82 15.19
CA THR A 113 -20.93 -17.15 15.20
C THR A 113 -20.36 -17.58 13.84
N LEU A 114 -21.18 -17.60 12.78
CA LEU A 114 -20.81 -17.98 11.42
C LEU A 114 -20.16 -16.87 10.59
N VAL A 115 -19.84 -15.70 11.17
CA VAL A 115 -19.16 -14.58 10.47
C VAL A 115 -17.86 -15.04 9.83
N THR A 116 -17.10 -15.88 10.51
CA THR A 116 -15.81 -16.40 10.03
C THR A 116 -15.93 -17.26 8.77
N LYS A 117 -17.09 -17.84 8.48
CA LYS A 117 -17.34 -18.61 7.25
C LYS A 117 -17.67 -17.75 6.02
N ARG A 118 -17.78 -16.42 6.19
CA ARG A 118 -18.16 -15.46 5.15
C ARG A 118 -17.10 -14.41 4.91
N LEU A 119 -15.86 -14.69 5.36
CA LEU A 119 -14.73 -13.83 5.09
C LEU A 119 -14.40 -13.82 3.60
N MET A 120 -14.14 -12.65 3.09
CA MET A 120 -13.65 -12.42 1.74
C MET A 120 -12.29 -11.77 1.82
N THR A 121 -11.42 -12.04 0.87
CA THR A 121 -10.19 -11.26 0.70
C THR A 121 -10.52 -10.00 -0.08
N SER A 122 -10.12 -8.86 0.45
CA SER A 122 -10.28 -7.58 -0.22
C SER A 122 -9.01 -6.74 -0.15
N LYS A 123 -8.82 -5.89 -1.15
CA LYS A 123 -7.76 -4.89 -1.15
C LYS A 123 -8.16 -3.78 -0.18
N VAL A 124 -7.40 -3.60 0.89
CA VAL A 124 -7.67 -2.64 1.97
C VAL A 124 -6.83 -1.37 1.89
N PHE A 125 -5.72 -1.44 1.13
CA PHE A 125 -4.85 -0.30 0.85
C PHE A 125 -4.20 -0.50 -0.53
N SER A 126 -4.00 0.59 -1.28
CA SER A 126 -3.23 0.55 -2.53
C SER A 126 -2.69 1.92 -2.89
N HIS A 127 -1.44 1.93 -3.33
CA HIS A 127 -0.79 3.08 -3.97
C HIS A 127 0.02 2.60 -5.17
N GLU A 128 0.17 3.47 -6.17
CA GLU A 128 0.92 3.16 -7.38
C GLU A 128 1.75 4.35 -7.83
N ILE A 129 2.87 4.07 -8.48
CA ILE A 129 3.74 5.06 -9.12
C ILE A 129 4.03 4.58 -10.52
N LEU A 130 3.63 5.39 -11.50
CA LEU A 130 4.02 5.25 -12.89
C LEU A 130 5.20 6.17 -13.17
N GLY A 131 6.24 5.65 -13.81
CA GLY A 131 7.44 6.40 -14.13
C GLY A 131 8.05 6.05 -15.48
N GLN A 132 8.97 6.89 -15.90
CA GLN A 132 9.85 6.64 -17.06
C GLN A 132 11.29 6.87 -16.64
N SER A 133 12.18 6.04 -17.13
CA SER A 133 13.60 6.10 -16.82
C SER A 133 14.44 5.69 -18.01
N SER A 134 15.66 6.18 -18.07
CA SER A 134 16.63 5.61 -19.00
C SER A 134 17.02 4.20 -18.55
N SER A 135 17.38 3.33 -19.50
CA SER A 135 17.78 1.95 -19.19
C SER A 135 18.91 1.87 -18.15
N GLN A 136 19.80 2.89 -18.10
CA GLN A 136 20.89 2.95 -17.11
C GLN A 136 20.41 3.27 -15.69
N ASN A 137 19.31 4.00 -15.54
CA ASN A 137 18.80 4.47 -14.25
C ASN A 137 17.59 3.68 -13.77
N LEU A 138 17.06 2.77 -14.59
CA LEU A 138 15.81 2.07 -14.35
C LEU A 138 15.73 1.44 -12.95
N TYR A 139 16.71 0.62 -12.59
CA TYR A 139 16.74 -0.05 -11.30
C TYR A 139 16.69 0.94 -10.12
N ARG A 140 17.49 2.00 -10.18
CA ARG A 140 17.53 3.04 -9.15
C ARG A 140 16.20 3.78 -9.03
N ASP A 141 15.55 4.08 -10.15
CA ASP A 141 14.30 4.85 -10.16
C ASP A 141 13.13 3.98 -9.71
N VAL A 142 13.15 2.68 -10.01
CA VAL A 142 12.20 1.70 -9.46
C VAL A 142 12.41 1.54 -7.94
N GLU A 143 13.64 1.36 -7.45
CA GLU A 143 13.95 1.28 -6.02
C GLU A 143 13.50 2.56 -5.27
N LYS A 144 13.68 3.73 -5.87
CA LYS A 144 13.18 5.00 -5.31
C LYS A 144 11.65 4.99 -5.19
N SER A 145 10.96 4.47 -6.20
CA SER A 145 9.49 4.37 -6.20
C SER A 145 8.99 3.38 -5.14
N ILE A 146 9.67 2.24 -4.98
CA ILE A 146 9.39 1.28 -3.90
C ILE A 146 9.53 1.95 -2.54
N ASN A 147 10.63 2.69 -2.30
CA ASN A 147 10.83 3.44 -1.05
C ASN A 147 9.72 4.46 -0.79
N GLN A 148 9.29 5.17 -1.82
CA GLN A 148 8.23 6.16 -1.69
C GLN A 148 6.89 5.49 -1.36
N LEU A 149 6.54 4.39 -2.02
CA LEU A 149 5.33 3.63 -1.73
C LEU A 149 5.35 3.03 -0.32
N PHE A 150 6.52 2.51 0.09
CA PHE A 150 6.73 2.03 1.45
C PHE A 150 6.49 3.13 2.48
N SER A 151 7.03 4.33 2.25
CA SER A 151 6.82 5.47 3.15
C SER A 151 5.34 5.85 3.25
N PHE A 152 4.58 5.85 2.13
CA PHE A 152 3.14 6.09 2.16
C PHE A 152 2.38 5.03 2.96
N PHE A 153 2.79 3.76 2.84
CA PHE A 153 2.21 2.68 3.62
C PHE A 153 2.47 2.88 5.12
N ILE A 154 3.71 3.12 5.52
CA ILE A 154 4.10 3.32 6.93
C ILE A 154 3.42 4.55 7.53
N ASP A 155 3.35 5.66 6.80
CA ASP A 155 2.63 6.86 7.24
C ASP A 155 1.15 6.58 7.51
N GLN A 156 0.50 5.78 6.65
CA GLN A 156 -0.89 5.39 6.86
C GLN A 156 -1.03 4.40 8.00
N TRP A 157 -0.12 3.42 8.09
CA TRP A 157 -0.12 2.43 9.17
C TRP A 157 0.02 3.09 10.55
N TYR A 158 0.90 4.09 10.70
CA TYR A 158 1.01 4.86 11.94
C TYR A 158 -0.24 5.68 12.25
N LYS A 159 -0.89 6.27 11.25
CA LYS A 159 -2.17 6.97 11.44
C LYS A 159 -3.26 6.04 11.95
N ASP A 160 -3.27 4.80 11.46
CA ASP A 160 -4.23 3.79 11.87
C ASP A 160 -3.88 3.12 13.21
N ASN A 161 -2.59 3.17 13.62
CA ASN A 161 -2.03 2.57 14.83
C ASN A 161 -1.23 3.60 15.66
N PRO A 162 -1.85 4.66 16.21
CA PRO A 162 -1.14 5.77 16.83
C PRO A 162 -0.31 5.37 18.05
N MET A 163 -0.64 4.26 18.73
CA MET A 163 0.11 3.75 19.88
C MET A 163 1.43 3.06 19.49
N LYS A 164 1.68 2.83 18.20
CA LYS A 164 2.94 2.25 17.70
C LYS A 164 4.01 3.30 17.36
N GLN A 165 3.72 4.57 17.60
CA GLN A 165 4.67 5.69 17.39
C GLN A 165 5.59 5.95 18.60
N PHE A 166 5.36 5.24 19.72
CA PHE A 166 6.05 5.49 21.01
C PHE A 166 6.75 4.24 21.53
#